data_673b0e5e9c005e83fc505b28f5cbc144
#
_entry.id   673b0e5e9c005e83fc505b28f5cbc144
#
_cell.length_a   1.000
_cell.length_b   1.000
_cell.length_c   1.000
_cell.angle_alpha   90.00
_cell.angle_beta   90.00
_cell.angle_gamma   90.00
#
_symmetry.space_group_name_H-M   'P 1'
#
loop_
_entity.id
_entity.type
_entity.pdbx_description
1 polymer ?
#
loop_
_entity_poly.entity_id
_entity_poly.type
_entity_poly.pdbx_seq_one_letter_code
_entity_poly.pdbx_strand_id
1 'polypeptide(L)'
;MSLNHSITRRSMFKGAGGIAAASFLGAGAVLGGAASPAHASGLKVIAHQTTGRMEYYRFSTSCISWTPRVNILLPKNYNNGCRFPVLYLLHGPSENFSKFDRDDDIRNLAGSDDLIIVMPDGGAAGWYCDPVKSNAGPQKWETFHIEQLIPWVDANFRTIAQCEGRAVSGFSMGGFGALKYTAKYSSYFASVSCHSGPANLRGSYGQTVVQWANSSSSADLAGGCVYGSDETRIKADNPVDCVEKYKNKRIFLFSGTDSKNSHESCIVHTHREFRETLHKHGIKHEHCEDSGGHHIRKERLRQDLDGIVGHLWRPC
;
A
#
# COMPACT_ATOMS: atom_id res chain seq x y z
N MET A 1 -33.94 -52.99 -25.50
CA MET A 1 -35.21 -52.35 -25.06
C MET A 1 -34.86 -50.91 -24.72
N SER A 2 -34.87 -49.95 -25.67
CA SER A 2 -36.03 -49.17 -26.14
C SER A 2 -36.77 -48.52 -24.95
N LEU A 3 -36.78 -47.25 -24.82
CA LEU A 3 -37.51 -46.23 -25.56
C LEU A 3 -37.07 -44.80 -25.20
N ASN A 4 -36.88 -43.98 -26.23
CA ASN A 4 -36.94 -42.52 -26.30
C ASN A 4 -38.23 -41.93 -25.75
N HIS A 5 -38.16 -40.63 -25.30
CA HIS A 5 -39.08 -39.62 -25.77
C HIS A 5 -38.58 -38.19 -25.52
N SER A 6 -38.35 -37.51 -26.61
CA SER A 6 -38.23 -36.03 -26.75
C SER A 6 -39.61 -35.39 -26.87
N ILE A 7 -39.79 -34.12 -26.56
CA ILE A 7 -40.72 -33.12 -27.10
C ILE A 7 -40.38 -31.74 -26.47
N THR A 8 -39.84 -30.81 -27.13
CA THR A 8 -40.12 -29.67 -28.07
C THR A 8 -41.17 -28.63 -27.66
N ARG A 9 -40.72 -27.36 -27.83
CA ARG A 9 -41.34 -26.15 -28.40
C ARG A 9 -42.03 -25.14 -27.50
N ARG A 10 -41.42 -23.95 -27.50
CA ARG A 10 -41.88 -22.61 -28.03
C ARG A 10 -43.21 -22.04 -27.53
N SER A 11 -43.13 -20.81 -27.04
CA SER A 11 -43.91 -19.69 -27.64
C SER A 11 -43.40 -18.31 -27.21
N MET A 12 -43.36 -17.42 -28.20
CA MET A 12 -43.11 -15.97 -28.13
C MET A 12 -44.34 -15.25 -27.55
N PHE A 13 -44.08 -14.10 -26.88
CA PHE A 13 -45.02 -12.99 -27.00
C PHE A 13 -44.27 -11.66 -27.12
N LYS A 14 -44.58 -10.95 -28.22
CA LYS A 14 -44.22 -9.55 -28.47
C LYS A 14 -45.30 -8.65 -27.83
N GLY A 15 -44.86 -7.52 -27.34
CA GLY A 15 -45.75 -6.43 -26.98
C GLY A 15 -45.00 -5.12 -26.98
N ALA A 16 -45.26 -4.27 -27.96
CA ALA A 16 -44.71 -2.92 -28.12
C ALA A 16 -45.66 -1.88 -27.51
N GLY A 17 -45.06 -0.75 -27.10
CA GLY A 17 -45.84 0.50 -27.07
C GLY A 17 -45.62 1.33 -25.82
N GLY A 18 -45.08 2.57 -26.01
CA GLY A 18 -45.62 3.76 -25.42
C GLY A 18 -44.57 4.74 -24.90
N ILE A 19 -44.28 5.74 -25.69
CA ILE A 19 -43.46 6.94 -25.37
C ILE A 19 -44.28 7.84 -24.43
N ALA A 20 -43.67 8.37 -23.38
CA ALA A 20 -44.05 9.64 -22.77
C ALA A 20 -42.82 10.37 -22.24
N ALA A 21 -42.45 11.45 -22.91
CA ALA A 21 -41.50 12.43 -22.46
C ALA A 21 -42.13 13.33 -21.40
N ALA A 22 -41.47 13.51 -20.28
CA ALA A 22 -41.74 14.60 -19.35
C ALA A 22 -40.44 15.26 -18.95
N SER A 23 -40.22 16.45 -19.48
CA SER A 23 -39.14 17.37 -19.12
C SER A 23 -39.45 17.98 -17.76
N PHE A 24 -38.52 17.83 -16.81
CA PHE A 24 -38.43 18.69 -15.62
C PHE A 24 -37.06 19.27 -15.52
N LEU A 25 -36.93 20.56 -15.75
CA LEU A 25 -35.83 21.43 -15.35
C LEU A 25 -35.95 21.66 -13.85
N GLY A 26 -34.86 21.39 -13.10
CA GLY A 26 -34.82 21.71 -11.68
C GLY A 26 -33.44 21.49 -11.09
N ALA A 27 -32.68 22.59 -10.93
CA ALA A 27 -31.65 22.89 -9.93
C ALA A 27 -30.61 21.81 -9.57
N GLY A 28 -29.35 22.19 -9.80
CA GLY A 28 -28.14 21.42 -9.51
C GLY A 28 -28.00 21.00 -8.04
N ALA A 29 -27.84 19.72 -7.86
CA ALA A 29 -27.10 19.14 -6.75
C ALA A 29 -25.86 18.48 -7.36
N VAL A 30 -24.69 19.02 -7.02
CA VAL A 30 -23.42 18.35 -7.30
C VAL A 30 -23.39 17.12 -6.39
N LEU A 31 -23.91 16.01 -6.86
CA LEU A 31 -23.69 14.71 -6.28
C LEU A 31 -22.23 14.33 -6.60
N GLY A 32 -21.37 14.42 -5.57
CA GLY A 32 -20.06 13.81 -5.61
C GLY A 32 -20.21 12.36 -6.09
N GLY A 33 -19.73 12.08 -7.29
CA GLY A 33 -19.76 10.75 -7.89
C GLY A 33 -18.99 9.80 -6.99
N ALA A 34 -19.71 8.95 -6.25
CA ALA A 34 -19.14 7.74 -5.71
C ALA A 34 -18.62 6.95 -6.92
N ALA A 35 -17.31 6.82 -7.05
CA ALA A 35 -16.70 5.93 -8.03
C ALA A 35 -17.33 4.55 -7.81
N SER A 36 -18.03 4.05 -8.81
CA SER A 36 -18.50 2.66 -8.82
C SER A 36 -17.32 1.76 -8.48
N PRO A 37 -17.47 0.73 -7.63
CA PRO A 37 -16.38 -0.17 -7.33
C PRO A 37 -15.94 -0.81 -8.65
N ALA A 38 -14.82 -0.32 -9.18
CA ALA A 38 -14.13 -1.03 -10.23
C ALA A 38 -13.84 -2.39 -9.63
N HIS A 39 -14.44 -3.45 -10.15
CA HIS A 39 -14.08 -4.80 -9.78
C HIS A 39 -12.57 -4.88 -9.84
N ALA A 40 -11.93 -5.25 -8.74
CA ALA A 40 -10.50 -5.52 -8.69
C ALA A 40 -10.24 -6.69 -9.65
N SER A 41 -10.12 -6.35 -10.93
CA SER A 41 -10.12 -7.33 -12.03
C SER A 41 -8.87 -8.19 -11.89
N GLY A 42 -9.08 -9.46 -11.58
CA GLY A 42 -8.04 -10.45 -11.52
C GLY A 42 -7.52 -10.83 -10.13
N LEU A 43 -8.00 -10.23 -9.02
CA LEU A 43 -7.65 -10.65 -7.67
C LEU A 43 -8.71 -11.63 -7.11
N LYS A 44 -8.31 -12.87 -6.82
CA LYS A 44 -9.18 -13.91 -6.31
C LYS A 44 -8.73 -14.34 -4.91
N VAL A 45 -9.63 -14.37 -3.93
CA VAL A 45 -9.40 -15.05 -2.64
C VAL A 45 -9.39 -16.56 -2.86
N ILE A 46 -8.30 -17.22 -2.48
CA ILE A 46 -8.16 -18.68 -2.54
C ILE A 46 -8.15 -19.35 -1.17
N ALA A 47 -7.88 -18.58 -0.12
CA ALA A 47 -8.04 -19.01 1.27
C ALA A 47 -8.29 -17.79 2.16
N HIS A 48 -9.09 -17.99 3.20
CA HIS A 48 -9.38 -17.00 4.22
C HIS A 48 -9.51 -17.69 5.59
N GLN A 49 -8.95 -17.06 6.63
CA GLN A 49 -9.06 -17.49 8.02
C GLN A 49 -9.14 -16.27 8.91
N THR A 50 -9.94 -16.36 9.98
CA THR A 50 -10.09 -15.31 11.00
C THR A 50 -9.60 -15.82 12.33
N THR A 51 -8.82 -15.03 13.06
CA THR A 51 -8.42 -15.30 14.44
C THR A 51 -8.53 -14.03 15.28
N GLY A 52 -9.58 -13.92 16.08
CA GLY A 52 -9.90 -12.70 16.81
C GLY A 52 -10.20 -11.55 15.85
N ARG A 53 -9.39 -10.50 15.90
CA ARG A 53 -9.50 -9.33 15.02
C ARG A 53 -8.63 -9.43 13.75
N MET A 54 -7.87 -10.50 13.59
CA MET A 54 -6.95 -10.67 12.46
C MET A 54 -7.59 -11.56 11.40
N GLU A 55 -7.66 -11.01 10.21
CA GLU A 55 -8.06 -11.68 8.98
C GLU A 55 -6.83 -12.07 8.18
N TYR A 56 -6.74 -13.32 7.72
CA TYR A 56 -5.63 -13.87 6.95
C TYR A 56 -6.13 -14.26 5.58
N TYR A 57 -5.61 -13.60 4.56
CA TYR A 57 -5.99 -13.85 3.17
C TYR A 57 -4.84 -14.45 2.36
N ARG A 58 -5.18 -15.34 1.44
CA ARG A 58 -4.32 -15.76 0.33
C ARG A 58 -5.03 -15.45 -0.97
N PHE A 59 -4.27 -14.94 -1.91
CA PHE A 59 -4.81 -14.52 -3.20
C PHE A 59 -4.18 -15.27 -4.37
N SER A 60 -4.94 -15.38 -5.46
CA SER A 60 -4.44 -15.66 -6.80
C SER A 60 -4.59 -14.39 -7.64
N THR A 61 -3.55 -14.05 -8.40
CA THR A 61 -3.50 -12.86 -9.24
C THR A 61 -2.58 -13.12 -10.44
N SER A 62 -2.80 -12.40 -11.54
CA SER A 62 -1.87 -12.39 -12.68
C SER A 62 -0.63 -11.52 -12.46
N CYS A 63 -0.63 -10.69 -11.41
CA CYS A 63 0.50 -9.80 -11.10
C CYS A 63 1.66 -10.51 -10.44
N ILE A 64 1.40 -11.58 -9.68
CA ILE A 64 2.40 -12.32 -8.91
C ILE A 64 2.34 -13.81 -9.27
N SER A 65 3.47 -14.40 -9.59
CA SER A 65 3.56 -15.81 -10.05
C SER A 65 3.30 -16.85 -8.95
N TRP A 66 3.22 -16.45 -7.69
CA TRP A 66 2.77 -17.31 -6.58
C TRP A 66 1.55 -16.73 -5.89
N THR A 67 1.17 -17.26 -4.73
CA THR A 67 -0.02 -16.83 -3.98
C THR A 67 0.34 -15.81 -2.90
N PRO A 68 0.26 -14.49 -3.17
CA PRO A 68 0.54 -13.48 -2.17
C PRO A 68 -0.45 -13.56 -1.01
N ARG A 69 0.02 -13.19 0.18
CA ARG A 69 -0.76 -13.19 1.42
C ARG A 69 -0.91 -11.77 1.94
N VAL A 70 -2.00 -11.56 2.68
CA VAL A 70 -2.29 -10.28 3.33
C VAL A 70 -2.93 -10.57 4.68
N ASN A 71 -2.37 -9.97 5.73
CA ASN A 71 -3.00 -9.93 7.04
C ASN A 71 -3.72 -8.59 7.21
N ILE A 72 -4.93 -8.61 7.78
CA ILE A 72 -5.71 -7.40 8.02
C ILE A 72 -6.16 -7.39 9.47
N LEU A 73 -5.70 -6.41 10.24
CA LEU A 73 -6.12 -6.21 11.62
C LEU A 73 -7.30 -5.25 11.65
N LEU A 74 -8.42 -5.70 12.17
CA LEU A 74 -9.63 -4.90 12.34
C LEU A 74 -9.61 -4.15 13.68
N PRO A 75 -10.19 -2.95 13.78
CA PRO A 75 -10.37 -2.24 15.04
C PRO A 75 -11.31 -3.01 16.00
N LYS A 76 -11.19 -2.77 17.31
CA LYS A 76 -12.00 -3.47 18.32
C LYS A 76 -13.51 -3.26 18.12
N ASN A 77 -13.89 -2.08 17.67
CA ASN A 77 -15.28 -1.67 17.46
C ASN A 77 -15.73 -1.82 16.00
N TYR A 78 -15.06 -2.65 15.21
CA TYR A 78 -15.35 -2.81 13.78
C TYR A 78 -16.84 -3.02 13.46
N ASN A 79 -17.60 -3.65 14.37
CA ASN A 79 -19.01 -3.98 14.18
C ASN A 79 -20.00 -2.88 14.61
N ASN A 80 -19.54 -1.66 14.91
CA ASN A 80 -20.39 -0.54 15.32
C ASN A 80 -21.16 0.16 14.18
N GLY A 81 -20.99 -0.28 12.93
CA GLY A 81 -21.63 0.30 11.75
C GLY A 81 -20.83 1.41 11.05
N CYS A 82 -19.76 1.93 11.69
CA CYS A 82 -18.92 2.99 11.11
C CYS A 82 -18.01 2.50 9.98
N ARG A 83 -17.48 3.44 9.20
CA ARG A 83 -16.35 3.24 8.29
C ARG A 83 -15.07 3.70 8.99
N PHE A 84 -13.98 3.03 8.68
CA PHE A 84 -12.69 3.24 9.34
C PHE A 84 -11.62 3.68 8.35
N PRO A 85 -10.68 4.54 8.79
CA PRO A 85 -9.47 4.81 8.03
C PRO A 85 -8.62 3.54 7.92
N VAL A 86 -7.74 3.52 6.92
CA VAL A 86 -6.90 2.35 6.60
C VAL A 86 -5.43 2.75 6.58
N LEU A 87 -4.61 1.96 7.26
CA LEU A 87 -3.17 1.98 7.16
C LEU A 87 -2.69 0.78 6.34
N TYR A 88 -1.95 1.01 5.27
CA TYR A 88 -1.16 -0.01 4.60
C TYR A 88 0.24 -0.03 5.21
N LEU A 89 0.61 -1.13 5.88
CA LEU A 89 1.85 -1.27 6.65
C LEU A 89 2.79 -2.27 5.96
N LEU A 90 3.89 -1.76 5.41
CA LEU A 90 4.77 -2.44 4.46
C LEU A 90 6.04 -2.97 5.14
N HIS A 91 6.34 -4.26 4.96
CA HIS A 91 7.49 -4.93 5.57
C HIS A 91 8.83 -4.65 4.87
N GLY A 92 9.94 -4.96 5.54
CA GLY A 92 11.31 -4.87 5.01
C GLY A 92 11.73 -6.07 4.15
N PRO A 93 12.97 -6.07 3.62
CA PRO A 93 13.48 -7.17 2.82
C PRO A 93 13.66 -8.44 3.67
N SER A 94 13.53 -9.61 3.05
CA SER A 94 13.57 -10.93 3.69
C SER A 94 12.49 -11.17 4.75
N GLU A 95 11.51 -10.28 4.85
CA GLU A 95 10.33 -10.37 5.69
C GLU A 95 9.09 -10.68 4.83
N ASN A 96 7.90 -10.63 5.42
CA ASN A 96 6.65 -10.89 4.70
C ASN A 96 5.45 -10.27 5.46
N PHE A 97 4.26 -10.47 4.94
CA PHE A 97 2.96 -10.04 5.47
C PHE A 97 2.74 -10.31 6.99
N SER A 98 3.47 -11.25 7.61
CA SER A 98 3.30 -11.60 9.02
C SER A 98 4.24 -10.85 9.97
N LYS A 99 5.19 -10.07 9.45
CA LYS A 99 6.27 -9.43 10.22
C LYS A 99 5.73 -8.64 11.42
N PHE A 100 4.81 -7.73 11.18
CA PHE A 100 4.31 -6.84 12.22
C PHE A 100 3.45 -7.55 13.26
N ASP A 101 2.74 -8.62 12.87
CA ASP A 101 1.94 -9.43 13.78
C ASP A 101 2.82 -10.38 14.61
N ARG A 102 3.81 -11.01 13.99
CA ARG A 102 4.68 -11.99 14.62
C ARG A 102 5.74 -11.36 15.52
N ASP A 103 6.40 -10.29 15.03
CA ASP A 103 7.64 -9.78 15.64
C ASP A 103 7.45 -8.43 16.34
N ASP A 104 6.54 -7.60 15.87
CA ASP A 104 6.40 -6.21 16.33
C ASP A 104 5.17 -5.95 17.18
N ASP A 105 4.36 -6.98 17.45
CA ASP A 105 3.22 -6.92 18.36
C ASP A 105 2.15 -5.88 17.97
N ILE A 106 1.90 -5.77 16.65
CA ILE A 106 0.98 -4.75 16.10
C ILE A 106 -0.42 -4.80 16.72
N ARG A 107 -0.90 -5.97 17.17
CA ARG A 107 -2.22 -6.10 17.81
C ARG A 107 -2.33 -5.31 19.10
N ASN A 108 -1.27 -5.33 19.91
CA ASN A 108 -1.21 -4.58 21.16
C ASN A 108 -0.84 -3.13 20.91
N LEU A 109 0.07 -2.85 19.98
CA LEU A 109 0.42 -1.49 19.59
C LEU A 109 -0.79 -0.73 19.03
N ALA A 110 -1.57 -1.33 18.14
CA ALA A 110 -2.80 -0.72 17.64
C ALA A 110 -3.89 -0.59 18.73
N GLY A 111 -3.83 -1.41 19.78
CA GLY A 111 -4.69 -1.26 20.94
C GLY A 111 -6.17 -1.18 20.62
N SER A 112 -6.77 0.00 20.86
CA SER A 112 -8.16 0.36 20.55
C SER A 112 -8.28 1.40 19.45
N ASP A 113 -7.26 1.62 18.66
CA ASP A 113 -7.29 2.57 17.55
C ASP A 113 -8.40 2.21 16.55
N ASP A 114 -9.13 3.23 16.12
CA ASP A 114 -10.17 3.11 15.11
C ASP A 114 -9.55 3.09 13.71
N LEU A 115 -8.77 2.06 13.45
CA LEU A 115 -7.92 1.92 12.25
C LEU A 115 -7.93 0.48 11.75
N ILE A 116 -8.19 0.28 10.46
CA ILE A 116 -7.92 -0.99 9.77
C ILE A 116 -6.44 -0.99 9.37
N ILE A 117 -5.68 -2.04 9.71
CA ILE A 117 -4.27 -2.15 9.33
C ILE A 117 -4.11 -3.31 8.35
N VAL A 118 -3.72 -3.00 7.13
CA VAL A 118 -3.48 -3.96 6.04
C VAL A 118 -1.98 -4.20 5.92
N MET A 119 -1.55 -5.42 6.10
CA MET A 119 -0.15 -5.87 6.06
C MET A 119 0.03 -6.81 4.86
N PRO A 120 0.33 -6.30 3.67
CA PRO A 120 0.48 -7.11 2.48
C PRO A 120 1.87 -7.74 2.37
N ASP A 121 1.96 -8.84 1.63
CA ASP A 121 3.21 -9.36 1.11
C ASP A 121 3.76 -8.42 0.03
N GLY A 122 5.06 -8.20 0.03
CA GLY A 122 5.78 -7.33 -0.94
C GLY A 122 6.97 -8.06 -1.59
N GLY A 123 7.01 -9.41 -1.44
CA GLY A 123 8.16 -10.22 -1.84
C GLY A 123 9.35 -10.08 -0.91
N ALA A 124 10.26 -11.03 -0.92
CA ALA A 124 11.46 -10.98 -0.08
C ALA A 124 12.35 -9.78 -0.42
N ALA A 125 12.36 -9.35 -1.69
CA ALA A 125 13.09 -8.17 -2.16
C ALA A 125 12.39 -7.51 -3.36
N GLY A 126 11.06 -7.39 -3.30
CA GLY A 126 10.25 -6.81 -4.40
C GLY A 126 10.31 -5.28 -4.50
N TRP A 127 10.86 -4.61 -3.48
CA TRP A 127 11.01 -3.14 -3.42
C TRP A 127 9.73 -2.37 -3.72
N TYR A 128 8.58 -3.04 -3.58
CA TYR A 128 7.27 -2.46 -3.88
C TYR A 128 7.17 -1.89 -5.31
N CYS A 129 7.89 -2.53 -6.22
CA CYS A 129 8.02 -2.14 -7.63
C CYS A 129 7.47 -3.24 -8.55
N ASP A 130 7.11 -2.84 -9.76
CA ASP A 130 7.04 -3.75 -10.89
C ASP A 130 8.44 -3.81 -11.50
N PRO A 131 9.15 -4.93 -11.50
CA PRO A 131 10.54 -4.97 -11.90
C PRO A 131 10.72 -4.68 -13.40
N VAL A 132 11.84 -4.07 -13.77
CA VAL A 132 12.22 -3.87 -15.19
C VAL A 132 12.40 -5.22 -15.87
N LYS A 133 12.97 -6.20 -15.16
CA LYS A 133 13.19 -7.55 -15.68
C LYS A 133 12.92 -8.60 -14.62
N SER A 134 12.09 -9.60 -14.94
CA SER A 134 11.88 -10.80 -14.15
C SER A 134 11.93 -12.02 -15.05
N ASN A 135 12.77 -13.00 -14.72
CA ASN A 135 12.81 -14.30 -15.38
C ASN A 135 12.03 -15.37 -14.58
N ALA A 136 11.53 -15.01 -13.38
CA ALA A 136 10.75 -15.88 -12.49
C ALA A 136 9.22 -15.74 -12.68
N GLY A 137 8.79 -15.13 -13.79
CA GLY A 137 7.39 -14.80 -14.02
C GLY A 137 6.98 -13.45 -13.44
N PRO A 138 5.68 -13.12 -13.43
CA PRO A 138 5.17 -11.84 -12.95
C PRO A 138 5.48 -11.64 -11.47
N GLN A 139 6.02 -10.46 -11.13
CA GLN A 139 6.27 -9.98 -9.76
C GLN A 139 5.95 -8.49 -9.66
N LYS A 140 4.78 -8.10 -10.14
CA LYS A 140 4.31 -6.72 -10.23
C LYS A 140 3.69 -6.28 -8.91
N TRP A 141 4.53 -6.01 -7.92
CA TRP A 141 4.09 -5.67 -6.56
C TRP A 141 3.37 -4.33 -6.50
N GLU A 142 3.83 -3.35 -7.27
CA GLU A 142 3.17 -2.04 -7.34
C GLU A 142 1.74 -2.16 -7.91
N THR A 143 1.61 -2.81 -9.07
CA THR A 143 0.30 -3.07 -9.68
C THR A 143 -0.60 -3.89 -8.75
N PHE A 144 -0.07 -4.93 -8.10
CA PHE A 144 -0.84 -5.74 -7.15
C PHE A 144 -1.38 -4.91 -5.99
N HIS A 145 -0.55 -4.07 -5.35
CA HIS A 145 -0.99 -3.28 -4.21
C HIS A 145 -1.97 -2.17 -4.60
N ILE A 146 -1.63 -1.40 -5.62
CA ILE A 146 -2.38 -0.17 -5.96
C ILE A 146 -3.64 -0.48 -6.76
N GLU A 147 -3.53 -1.32 -7.79
CA GLU A 147 -4.63 -1.53 -8.72
C GLU A 147 -5.55 -2.70 -8.34
N GLN A 148 -5.06 -3.62 -7.49
CA GLN A 148 -5.85 -4.79 -7.10
C GLN A 148 -6.18 -4.80 -5.61
N LEU A 149 -5.20 -4.70 -4.72
CA LEU A 149 -5.42 -4.89 -3.28
C LEU A 149 -6.20 -3.72 -2.66
N ILE A 150 -5.82 -2.46 -2.93
CA ILE A 150 -6.53 -1.29 -2.37
C ILE A 150 -8.02 -1.31 -2.77
N PRO A 151 -8.40 -1.44 -4.05
CA PRO A 151 -9.81 -1.54 -4.43
C PRO A 151 -10.53 -2.75 -3.83
N TRP A 152 -9.82 -3.88 -3.70
CA TRP A 152 -10.39 -5.07 -3.07
C TRP A 152 -10.67 -4.85 -1.58
N VAL A 153 -9.76 -4.23 -0.85
CA VAL A 153 -9.95 -3.87 0.57
C VAL A 153 -11.15 -2.93 0.73
N ASP A 154 -11.24 -1.90 -0.10
CA ASP A 154 -12.36 -0.95 -0.06
C ASP A 154 -13.72 -1.60 -0.38
N ALA A 155 -13.74 -2.61 -1.23
CA ALA A 155 -14.96 -3.34 -1.59
C ALA A 155 -15.39 -4.36 -0.53
N ASN A 156 -14.46 -4.89 0.28
CA ASN A 156 -14.73 -5.98 1.21
C ASN A 156 -14.76 -5.56 2.68
N PHE A 157 -14.25 -4.37 3.02
CA PHE A 157 -14.20 -3.84 4.38
C PHE A 157 -14.87 -2.48 4.47
N ARG A 158 -15.28 -2.11 5.67
CA ARG A 158 -15.86 -0.78 5.93
C ARG A 158 -14.78 0.29 6.01
N THR A 159 -14.15 0.57 4.89
CA THR A 159 -13.10 1.57 4.76
C THR A 159 -13.65 2.95 4.44
N ILE A 160 -12.92 4.00 4.80
CA ILE A 160 -13.06 5.34 4.23
C ILE A 160 -12.24 5.34 2.94
N ALA A 161 -12.90 5.02 1.83
CA ALA A 161 -12.29 4.78 0.52
C ALA A 161 -11.86 6.09 -0.21
N GLN A 162 -11.25 7.02 0.53
CA GLN A 162 -10.80 8.33 0.05
C GLN A 162 -9.38 8.60 0.52
N CYS A 163 -8.72 9.58 -0.07
CA CYS A 163 -7.36 10.01 0.30
C CYS A 163 -7.25 10.28 1.81
N GLU A 164 -8.19 11.07 2.33
CA GLU A 164 -8.25 11.51 3.73
C GLU A 164 -8.42 10.36 4.73
N GLY A 165 -8.88 9.20 4.25
CA GLY A 165 -9.04 7.97 5.03
C GLY A 165 -7.87 6.99 4.89
N ARG A 166 -6.82 7.29 4.13
CA ARG A 166 -5.72 6.33 3.89
C ARG A 166 -4.36 6.85 4.33
N ALA A 167 -3.62 5.97 4.97
CA ALA A 167 -2.20 6.12 5.27
C ALA A 167 -1.39 4.96 4.69
N VAL A 168 -0.12 5.19 4.44
CA VAL A 168 0.86 4.16 4.16
C VAL A 168 2.10 4.37 5.03
N SER A 169 2.56 3.32 5.67
CA SER A 169 3.76 3.31 6.51
C SER A 169 4.58 2.06 6.19
N GLY A 170 5.86 2.07 6.49
CA GLY A 170 6.65 0.87 6.29
C GLY A 170 8.05 0.97 6.87
N PHE A 171 8.69 -0.21 6.94
CA PHE A 171 10.04 -0.37 7.45
C PHE A 171 11.01 -0.71 6.32
N SER A 172 12.19 -0.08 6.30
CA SER A 172 13.28 -0.39 5.37
C SER A 172 12.81 -0.32 3.90
N MET A 173 12.86 -1.41 3.16
CA MET A 173 12.29 -1.54 1.82
C MET A 173 10.81 -1.06 1.79
N GLY A 174 10.02 -1.38 2.84
CA GLY A 174 8.64 -0.91 2.98
C GLY A 174 8.51 0.59 3.23
N GLY A 175 9.47 1.18 3.95
CA GLY A 175 9.56 2.62 4.16
C GLY A 175 9.79 3.38 2.85
N PHE A 176 10.70 2.88 2.02
CA PHE A 176 10.86 3.38 0.64
C PHE A 176 9.58 3.19 -0.18
N GLY A 177 8.97 2.00 -0.12
CA GLY A 177 7.70 1.72 -0.79
C GLY A 177 6.59 2.69 -0.40
N ALA A 178 6.49 3.03 0.88
CA ALA A 178 5.51 4.00 1.39
C ALA A 178 5.74 5.41 0.80
N LEU A 179 6.99 5.89 0.81
CA LEU A 179 7.34 7.16 0.18
C LEU A 179 7.03 7.14 -1.31
N LYS A 180 7.52 6.16 -2.03
CA LYS A 180 7.30 6.02 -3.47
C LYS A 180 5.81 5.98 -3.84
N TYR A 181 5.00 5.17 -3.15
CA TYR A 181 3.55 5.10 -3.42
C TYR A 181 2.87 6.43 -3.17
N THR A 182 3.23 7.13 -2.10
CA THR A 182 2.67 8.45 -1.81
C THR A 182 3.00 9.48 -2.89
N ALA A 183 4.22 9.47 -3.42
CA ALA A 183 4.61 10.37 -4.51
C ALA A 183 3.88 10.03 -5.82
N LYS A 184 3.89 8.76 -6.18
CA LYS A 184 3.41 8.28 -7.48
C LYS A 184 1.88 8.28 -7.57
N TYR A 185 1.22 7.97 -6.45
CA TYR A 185 -0.24 7.90 -6.30
C TYR A 185 -0.72 8.91 -5.26
N SER A 186 -0.38 10.19 -5.47
CA SER A 186 -0.58 11.25 -4.48
C SER A 186 -2.05 11.49 -4.07
N SER A 187 -3.01 11.07 -4.88
CA SER A 187 -4.44 11.11 -4.56
C SER A 187 -4.93 9.94 -3.69
N TYR A 188 -4.08 8.97 -3.38
CA TYR A 188 -4.48 7.79 -2.61
C TYR A 188 -4.27 7.95 -1.10
N PHE A 189 -3.22 8.67 -0.67
CA PHE A 189 -2.78 8.69 0.72
C PHE A 189 -2.67 10.12 1.26
N ALA A 190 -3.27 10.37 2.43
CA ALA A 190 -3.14 11.63 3.16
C ALA A 190 -1.95 11.62 4.15
N SER A 191 -1.49 10.44 4.56
CA SER A 191 -0.39 10.27 5.51
C SER A 191 0.61 9.26 4.99
N VAL A 192 1.90 9.57 5.16
CA VAL A 192 3.01 8.68 4.85
C VAL A 192 4.01 8.64 5.99
N SER A 193 4.51 7.43 6.27
CA SER A 193 5.56 7.25 7.27
C SER A 193 6.65 6.30 6.75
N CYS A 194 7.90 6.65 7.05
CA CYS A 194 9.07 5.90 6.62
C CYS A 194 9.94 5.60 7.83
N HIS A 195 9.98 4.33 8.23
CA HIS A 195 10.83 3.83 9.30
C HIS A 195 12.08 3.20 8.70
N SER A 196 13.23 3.84 8.85
CA SER A 196 14.53 3.37 8.33
C SER A 196 14.49 2.90 6.87
N GLY A 197 13.69 3.55 6.03
CA GLY A 197 13.62 3.28 4.59
C GLY A 197 14.43 4.30 3.79
N PRO A 198 15.05 3.94 2.68
CA PRO A 198 15.73 4.92 1.83
C PRO A 198 14.77 6.00 1.34
N ALA A 199 15.21 7.25 1.35
CA ALA A 199 14.39 8.40 0.96
C ALA A 199 14.97 9.22 -0.20
N ASN A 200 16.12 8.81 -0.74
CA ASN A 200 16.74 9.36 -1.94
C ASN A 200 17.48 8.26 -2.71
N LEU A 201 17.31 8.23 -4.03
CA LEU A 201 17.99 7.29 -4.94
C LEU A 201 19.14 7.94 -5.73
N ARG A 202 19.47 9.20 -5.43
CA ARG A 202 20.54 9.95 -6.09
C ARG A 202 21.77 10.12 -5.19
N GLY A 203 22.86 10.59 -5.80
CA GLY A 203 24.15 10.73 -5.10
C GLY A 203 24.74 9.37 -4.72
N SER A 204 25.85 9.38 -3.98
CA SER A 204 26.58 8.16 -3.63
C SER A 204 25.76 7.19 -2.77
N TYR A 205 25.02 7.70 -1.80
CA TYR A 205 24.14 6.89 -0.96
C TYR A 205 22.95 6.33 -1.74
N GLY A 206 22.31 7.15 -2.58
CA GLY A 206 21.20 6.72 -3.40
C GLY A 206 21.60 5.68 -4.44
N GLN A 207 22.77 5.80 -5.07
CA GLN A 207 23.32 4.76 -5.95
C GLN A 207 23.53 3.43 -5.22
N THR A 208 24.00 3.49 -3.97
CA THR A 208 24.10 2.29 -3.11
C THR A 208 22.73 1.63 -2.90
N VAL A 209 21.70 2.43 -2.66
CA VAL A 209 20.31 1.91 -2.53
C VAL A 209 19.84 1.23 -3.82
N VAL A 210 20.08 1.84 -4.98
CA VAL A 210 19.73 1.23 -6.30
C VAL A 210 20.49 -0.08 -6.51
N GLN A 211 21.76 -0.15 -6.12
CA GLN A 211 22.54 -1.39 -6.17
C GLN A 211 21.96 -2.46 -5.25
N TRP A 212 21.56 -2.10 -4.02
CA TRP A 212 20.87 -3.04 -3.12
C TRP A 212 19.57 -3.54 -3.72
N ALA A 213 18.75 -2.65 -4.29
CA ALA A 213 17.48 -3.05 -4.91
C ALA A 213 17.71 -4.05 -6.04
N ASN A 214 18.67 -3.80 -6.93
CA ASN A 214 18.98 -4.69 -8.03
C ASN A 214 19.61 -6.01 -7.58
N SER A 215 20.53 -5.99 -6.60
CA SER A 215 21.22 -7.20 -6.13
C SER A 215 20.33 -8.07 -5.25
N SER A 216 19.58 -7.48 -4.31
CA SER A 216 18.71 -8.24 -3.42
C SER A 216 17.53 -8.89 -4.14
N SER A 217 17.00 -8.23 -5.17
CA SER A 217 15.90 -8.78 -5.98
C SER A 217 16.34 -9.85 -6.98
N SER A 218 17.64 -9.97 -7.25
CA SER A 218 18.14 -10.86 -8.32
C SER A 218 17.76 -12.32 -8.09
N ALA A 219 17.76 -12.84 -6.86
CA ALA A 219 17.35 -14.19 -6.56
C ALA A 219 15.86 -14.43 -6.83
N ASP A 220 15.01 -13.54 -6.34
CA ASP A 220 13.54 -13.62 -6.51
C ASP A 220 13.14 -13.47 -7.99
N LEU A 221 13.90 -12.66 -8.74
CA LEU A 221 13.65 -12.39 -10.16
C LEU A 221 14.39 -13.33 -11.11
N ALA A 222 15.02 -14.41 -10.60
CA ALA A 222 15.82 -15.37 -11.35
C ALA A 222 16.85 -14.70 -12.27
N GLY A 223 17.67 -13.81 -11.70
CA GLY A 223 18.67 -13.03 -12.42
C GLY A 223 18.10 -11.77 -13.11
N GLY A 224 16.87 -11.38 -12.79
CA GLY A 224 16.29 -10.08 -13.16
C GLY A 224 16.74 -8.95 -12.23
N CYS A 225 16.09 -7.80 -12.34
CA CYS A 225 16.37 -6.63 -11.50
C CYS A 225 15.16 -5.70 -11.42
N VAL A 226 15.08 -4.93 -10.33
CA VAL A 226 14.01 -3.95 -10.12
C VAL A 226 14.19 -2.74 -11.03
N TYR A 227 15.35 -2.13 -11.04
CA TYR A 227 15.63 -0.90 -11.81
C TYR A 227 16.56 -1.13 -13.02
N GLY A 228 17.52 -2.07 -12.92
CA GLY A 228 18.62 -2.15 -13.88
C GLY A 228 19.38 -0.82 -13.93
N SER A 229 19.49 -0.24 -15.13
CA SER A 229 20.07 1.09 -15.39
C SER A 229 19.02 2.08 -15.93
N ASP A 230 17.75 1.88 -15.63
CA ASP A 230 16.66 2.75 -16.10
C ASP A 230 16.56 4.02 -15.23
N GLU A 231 17.33 5.03 -15.62
CA GLU A 231 17.37 6.34 -14.95
C GLU A 231 16.01 7.05 -14.94
N THR A 232 15.19 6.85 -15.96
CA THR A 232 13.84 7.44 -16.01
C THR A 232 12.97 6.88 -14.91
N ARG A 233 13.03 5.56 -14.71
CA ARG A 233 12.30 4.88 -13.66
C ARG A 233 12.83 5.21 -12.27
N ILE A 234 14.16 5.21 -12.11
CA ILE A 234 14.80 5.62 -10.85
C ILE A 234 14.33 7.02 -10.44
N LYS A 235 14.32 7.95 -11.40
CA LYS A 235 13.82 9.32 -11.19
C LYS A 235 12.34 9.35 -10.83
N ALA A 236 11.50 8.58 -11.49
CA ALA A 236 10.06 8.54 -11.25
C ALA A 236 9.70 7.96 -9.87
N ASP A 237 10.52 7.06 -9.35
CA ASP A 237 10.34 6.40 -8.07
C ASP A 237 11.10 7.11 -6.91
N ASN A 238 11.96 8.11 -7.22
CA ASN A 238 12.78 8.80 -6.22
C ASN A 238 11.96 9.83 -5.42
N PRO A 239 11.84 9.72 -4.10
CA PRO A 239 11.10 10.68 -3.27
C PRO A 239 11.57 12.12 -3.43
N VAL A 240 12.88 12.35 -3.50
CA VAL A 240 13.47 13.70 -3.66
C VAL A 240 13.06 14.36 -4.98
N ASP A 241 13.04 13.60 -6.08
CA ASP A 241 12.63 14.15 -7.39
C ASP A 241 11.12 14.45 -7.46
N CYS A 242 10.35 13.84 -6.58
CA CYS A 242 8.88 13.93 -6.54
C CYS A 242 8.36 14.77 -5.35
N VAL A 243 9.21 15.59 -4.73
CA VAL A 243 8.94 16.28 -3.46
C VAL A 243 7.62 17.06 -3.43
N GLU A 244 7.21 17.69 -4.52
CA GLU A 244 5.95 18.44 -4.63
C GLU A 244 4.70 17.59 -4.38
N LYS A 245 4.79 16.27 -4.58
CA LYS A 245 3.70 15.32 -4.37
C LYS A 245 3.37 15.09 -2.90
N TYR A 246 4.25 15.53 -2.00
CA TYR A 246 4.05 15.41 -0.55
C TYR A 246 3.38 16.64 0.08
N LYS A 247 3.07 17.68 -0.68
CA LYS A 247 2.32 18.84 -0.18
C LYS A 247 0.97 18.42 0.41
N ASN A 248 0.62 19.03 1.54
CA ASN A 248 -0.63 18.78 2.28
C ASN A 248 -0.79 17.36 2.83
N LYS A 249 0.31 16.63 3.01
CA LYS A 249 0.31 15.29 3.62
C LYS A 249 0.97 15.33 4.99
N ARG A 250 0.51 14.45 5.89
CA ARG A 250 1.30 14.12 7.07
C ARG A 250 2.49 13.27 6.63
N ILE A 251 3.68 13.67 7.04
CA ILE A 251 4.93 12.96 6.75
C ILE A 251 5.64 12.69 8.08
N PHE A 252 5.95 11.43 8.35
CA PHE A 252 6.74 11.01 9.49
C PHE A 252 7.97 10.23 9.01
N LEU A 253 9.16 10.66 9.42
CA LEU A 253 10.43 10.04 9.06
C LEU A 253 11.16 9.60 10.33
N PHE A 254 11.54 8.34 10.39
CA PHE A 254 12.34 7.79 11.47
C PHE A 254 13.56 7.05 10.92
N SER A 255 14.74 7.24 11.56
CA SER A 255 15.94 6.45 11.29
C SER A 255 16.78 6.26 12.56
N GLY A 256 17.54 5.18 12.59
CA GLY A 256 18.63 5.01 13.54
C GLY A 256 19.87 5.83 13.13
N THR A 257 20.82 5.99 14.04
CA THR A 257 22.05 6.77 13.80
C THR A 257 23.33 5.97 13.98
N ASP A 258 23.24 4.63 14.06
CA ASP A 258 24.41 3.79 14.22
C ASP A 258 25.27 3.76 12.94
N SER A 259 26.39 4.49 12.98
CA SER A 259 27.33 4.57 11.86
C SER A 259 28.08 3.26 11.58
N LYS A 260 28.06 2.29 12.50
CA LYS A 260 28.64 0.96 12.31
C LYS A 260 27.72 0.03 11.52
N ASN A 261 26.43 0.32 11.49
CA ASN A 261 25.48 -0.38 10.65
C ASN A 261 25.49 0.24 9.25
N SER A 262 26.04 -0.46 8.26
CA SER A 262 26.19 0.07 6.89
C SER A 262 24.88 0.45 6.23
N HIS A 263 23.79 -0.28 6.51
CA HIS A 263 22.46 0.05 5.98
C HIS A 263 21.91 1.33 6.62
N GLU A 264 21.89 1.40 7.95
CA GLU A 264 21.35 2.55 8.67
C GLU A 264 22.16 3.82 8.43
N SER A 265 23.48 3.70 8.34
CA SER A 265 24.37 4.82 7.98
C SER A 265 24.01 5.41 6.60
N CYS A 266 23.76 4.56 5.62
CA CYS A 266 23.31 5.01 4.30
C CYS A 266 21.90 5.64 4.35
N ILE A 267 20.97 5.01 5.05
CA ILE A 267 19.57 5.44 5.15
C ILE A 267 19.45 6.80 5.82
N VAL A 268 20.13 7.02 6.97
CA VAL A 268 20.05 8.30 7.67
C VAL A 268 20.53 9.48 6.81
N HIS A 269 21.52 9.26 5.94
CA HIS A 269 21.95 10.29 5.00
C HIS A 269 20.86 10.60 3.97
N THR A 270 20.23 9.57 3.38
CA THR A 270 19.14 9.79 2.42
C THR A 270 17.92 10.45 3.05
N HIS A 271 17.63 10.17 4.34
CA HIS A 271 16.58 10.86 5.09
C HIS A 271 16.90 12.35 5.27
N ARG A 272 18.15 12.69 5.64
CA ARG A 272 18.57 14.09 5.82
C ARG A 272 18.47 14.87 4.52
N GLU A 273 18.90 14.30 3.40
CA GLU A 273 18.76 14.90 2.07
C GLU A 273 17.29 15.13 1.66
N PHE A 274 16.42 14.17 1.95
CA PHE A 274 14.99 14.32 1.69
C PHE A 274 14.36 15.39 2.59
N ARG A 275 14.69 15.41 3.87
CA ARG A 275 14.24 16.45 4.84
C ARG A 275 14.66 17.85 4.41
N GLU A 276 15.92 18.01 3.97
CA GLU A 276 16.39 19.27 3.38
C GLU A 276 15.54 19.69 2.18
N THR A 277 15.22 18.73 1.32
CA THR A 277 14.40 19.00 0.14
C THR A 277 12.98 19.39 0.52
N LEU A 278 12.35 18.67 1.47
CA LEU A 278 11.04 19.04 2.02
C LEU A 278 11.06 20.45 2.62
N HIS A 279 12.09 20.79 3.40
CA HIS A 279 12.24 22.12 3.99
C HIS A 279 12.38 23.22 2.93
N LYS A 280 13.21 23.01 1.89
CA LYS A 280 13.39 23.95 0.76
C LYS A 280 12.07 24.23 0.02
N HIS A 281 11.15 23.25 0.00
CA HIS A 281 9.85 23.37 -0.63
C HIS A 281 8.73 23.79 0.34
N GLY A 282 9.06 24.15 1.59
CA GLY A 282 8.11 24.57 2.60
C GLY A 282 7.13 23.49 3.06
N ILE A 283 7.50 22.20 2.90
CA ILE A 283 6.66 21.05 3.23
C ILE A 283 6.93 20.65 4.69
N LYS A 284 5.89 20.73 5.52
CA LYS A 284 5.95 20.32 6.93
C LYS A 284 6.12 18.80 7.04
N HIS A 285 6.98 18.36 7.96
CA HIS A 285 7.19 16.96 8.27
C HIS A 285 7.63 16.78 9.71
N GLU A 286 7.36 15.62 10.27
CA GLU A 286 7.89 15.14 11.54
C GLU A 286 9.08 14.23 11.28
N HIS A 287 10.10 14.28 12.13
CA HIS A 287 11.22 13.36 12.05
C HIS A 287 11.81 13.04 13.42
N CYS A 288 12.33 11.84 13.54
CA CYS A 288 13.07 11.37 14.70
C CYS A 288 14.34 10.63 14.25
N GLU A 289 15.44 10.89 14.93
CA GLU A 289 16.69 10.11 14.80
C GLU A 289 17.05 9.59 16.19
N ASP A 290 17.08 8.27 16.38
CA ASP A 290 17.44 7.66 17.65
C ASP A 290 18.80 6.91 17.54
N SER A 291 19.52 6.78 18.64
CA SER A 291 20.69 5.92 18.68
C SER A 291 20.31 4.46 18.36
N GLY A 292 21.17 3.75 17.59
CA GLY A 292 21.03 2.35 17.25
C GLY A 292 20.88 2.07 15.77
N GLY A 293 20.80 0.79 15.43
CA GLY A 293 20.88 0.26 14.07
C GLY A 293 19.53 0.04 13.40
N HIS A 294 19.56 -0.78 12.36
CA HIS A 294 18.46 -1.01 11.41
C HIS A 294 17.41 -1.99 11.94
N HIS A 295 16.44 -1.48 12.69
CA HIS A 295 15.29 -2.26 13.19
C HIS A 295 14.11 -1.37 13.54
N ILE A 296 12.90 -1.95 13.55
CA ILE A 296 11.68 -1.28 14.01
C ILE A 296 11.81 -0.95 15.50
N ARG A 297 11.41 0.26 15.88
CA ARG A 297 11.23 0.66 17.27
C ARG A 297 9.75 0.74 17.59
N LYS A 298 9.33 -0.07 18.55
CA LYS A 298 7.90 -0.18 18.93
C LYS A 298 7.35 1.16 19.41
N GLU A 299 8.14 1.93 20.14
CA GLU A 299 7.78 3.26 20.62
C GLU A 299 7.55 4.24 19.46
N ARG A 300 8.41 4.19 18.44
CA ARG A 300 8.29 5.02 17.24
C ARG A 300 7.14 4.58 16.34
N LEU A 301 6.91 3.29 16.24
CA LEU A 301 5.73 2.76 15.55
C LEU A 301 4.43 3.18 16.26
N ARG A 302 4.39 3.16 17.61
CA ARG A 302 3.25 3.67 18.38
C ARG A 302 3.05 5.16 18.16
N GLN A 303 4.11 5.97 18.25
CA GLN A 303 4.05 7.41 17.96
C GLN A 303 3.49 7.68 16.55
N ASP A 304 3.93 6.89 15.58
CA ASP A 304 3.45 7.01 14.20
C ASP A 304 1.96 6.66 14.09
N LEU A 305 1.52 5.57 14.73
CA LEU A 305 0.10 5.20 14.78
C LEU A 305 -0.76 6.31 15.40
N ASP A 306 -0.30 6.93 16.51
CA ASP A 306 -0.98 8.07 17.13
C ASP A 306 -1.13 9.24 16.15
N GLY A 307 -0.05 9.57 15.44
CA GLY A 307 -0.06 10.62 14.43
C GLY A 307 -0.98 10.32 13.24
N ILE A 308 -0.98 9.08 12.76
CA ILE A 308 -1.88 8.62 11.69
C ILE A 308 -3.33 8.73 12.13
N VAL A 309 -3.65 8.18 13.30
CA VAL A 309 -5.01 8.21 13.88
C VAL A 309 -5.48 9.65 14.14
N GLY A 310 -4.58 10.55 14.57
CA GLY A 310 -4.87 11.98 14.77
C GLY A 310 -5.06 12.77 13.47
N HIS A 311 -4.53 12.30 12.36
CA HIS A 311 -4.54 13.00 11.07
C HIS A 311 -5.67 12.55 10.14
N LEU A 312 -5.96 11.25 10.09
CA LEU A 312 -6.93 10.70 9.15
C LEU A 312 -8.37 11.07 9.54
N TRP A 313 -9.17 11.33 8.50
CA TRP A 313 -10.58 11.65 8.68
C TRP A 313 -11.39 10.46 9.21
N ARG A 314 -12.31 10.74 10.16
CA ARG A 314 -13.23 9.78 10.79
C ARG A 314 -14.62 10.36 10.82
N PRO A 315 -15.60 9.74 10.16
CA PRO A 315 -16.97 10.25 10.07
C PRO A 315 -17.85 9.90 11.28
N CYS A 316 -17.36 9.06 12.21
CA CYS A 316 -18.14 8.65 13.41
C CYS A 316 -17.54 9.20 14.69
#